data_ca326ac2a8c8df7563c02b0fbc478a95
#
_entry.id   ca326ac2a8c8df7563c02b0fbc478a95
#
_cell.length_a   1.000
_cell.length_b   1.000
_cell.length_c   1.000
_cell.angle_alpha   90.00
_cell.angle_beta   90.00
_cell.angle_gamma   90.00
#
_symmetry.space_group_name_H-M   'P 1'
#
loop_
_entity.id
_entity.type
_entity.pdbx_description
1 polymer ?
#
loop_
_entity_poly.entity_id
_entity_poly.type
_entity_poly.pdbx_seq_one_letter_code
_entity_poly.pdbx_strand_id
1 'polypeptide(L)'
;MSVRSRSRVVAATALLGLLGGVAPAAAQQGAAPVVSGTESGVSNEQVETAIARAQSQVGIPYAWGGGNAFGPTAGVRDGASADIFGDFRKVGFDCSGLVQYAFSGAGIQLPQYTGHQYLRGEHVAPQDMQRGDLIFYGPGGSAHVAIYLGDGMMVEAPTSGGVVQETPVRWEGMSEHVVRLI
;
A
#
# COMPACT_ATOMS: atom_id res chain seq x y z
N MET A 1 68.91 -16.47 -9.86
CA MET A 1 69.79 -16.63 -8.68
C MET A 1 69.00 -17.32 -7.60
N SER A 2 69.48 -18.52 -7.30
CA SER A 2 68.98 -19.52 -6.34
C SER A 2 69.40 -19.12 -4.92
N VAL A 3 68.62 -19.35 -3.92
CA VAL A 3 69.09 -19.90 -2.64
C VAL A 3 67.97 -20.66 -1.95
N ARG A 4 68.21 -21.96 -1.78
CA ARG A 4 67.54 -22.91 -0.90
C ARG A 4 68.07 -22.77 0.52
N SER A 5 67.27 -23.04 1.55
CA SER A 5 67.73 -23.76 2.77
C SER A 5 66.49 -24.13 3.61
N ARG A 6 66.11 -25.38 3.70
CA ARG A 6 66.46 -26.53 4.57
C ARG A 6 65.98 -26.38 6.02
N SER A 7 64.96 -27.13 6.27
CA SER A 7 64.68 -28.11 7.35
C SER A 7 65.30 -27.91 8.74
N ARG A 8 64.45 -28.03 9.74
CA ARG A 8 64.73 -28.91 10.91
C ARG A 8 63.44 -29.44 11.53
N VAL A 9 63.36 -30.77 11.53
CA VAL A 9 62.44 -31.62 12.28
C VAL A 9 62.97 -31.71 13.72
N VAL A 10 62.11 -31.55 14.69
CA VAL A 10 62.34 -32.05 16.06
C VAL A 10 61.11 -32.76 16.50
N ALA A 11 61.25 -34.05 16.66
CA ALA A 11 60.26 -34.94 17.32
C ALA A 11 60.54 -34.91 18.83
N ALA A 12 59.48 -34.86 19.63
CA ALA A 12 59.55 -35.24 21.03
C ALA A 12 58.21 -35.83 21.49
N THR A 13 58.31 -36.88 22.09
CA THR A 13 57.54 -38.04 22.51
C THR A 13 56.51 -37.73 23.60
N ALA A 14 55.35 -38.35 23.46
CA ALA A 14 54.32 -38.86 24.39
C ALA A 14 54.36 -38.47 25.88
N LEU A 15 53.14 -38.11 26.38
CA LEU A 15 52.67 -38.62 27.67
C LEU A 15 51.12 -38.77 27.66
N LEU A 16 50.64 -39.95 27.99
CA LEU A 16 49.25 -40.32 28.20
C LEU A 16 48.72 -39.64 29.46
N GLY A 17 47.58 -38.96 29.34
CA GLY A 17 46.80 -38.51 30.48
C GLY A 17 45.31 -38.64 30.17
N LEU A 18 44.71 -39.76 30.66
CA LEU A 18 43.27 -39.91 30.75
C LEU A 18 42.72 -38.98 31.83
N LEU A 19 41.96 -37.99 31.44
CA LEU A 19 41.02 -37.33 32.31
C LEU A 19 39.73 -37.14 31.56
N GLY A 20 38.67 -37.80 32.05
CA GLY A 20 37.30 -37.67 31.55
C GLY A 20 36.81 -36.25 31.66
N GLY A 21 36.59 -35.62 30.53
CA GLY A 21 35.90 -34.32 30.39
C GLY A 21 34.49 -34.56 29.90
N VAL A 22 33.54 -34.29 30.78
CA VAL A 22 32.11 -34.20 30.45
C VAL A 22 31.96 -33.10 29.39
N ALA A 23 31.51 -33.48 28.21
CA ALA A 23 31.17 -32.49 27.16
C ALA A 23 29.95 -31.67 27.64
N PRO A 24 29.99 -30.36 27.56
CA PRO A 24 28.77 -29.55 27.75
C PRO A 24 27.82 -29.84 26.59
N ALA A 25 26.59 -30.23 26.94
CA ALA A 25 25.50 -30.33 25.99
C ALA A 25 25.32 -28.98 25.29
N ALA A 26 25.58 -28.96 23.98
CA ALA A 26 25.23 -27.81 23.13
C ALA A 26 23.70 -27.64 23.24
N ALA A 27 23.27 -26.56 23.90
CA ALA A 27 21.90 -26.11 23.86
C ALA A 27 21.59 -25.80 22.39
N GLN A 28 20.80 -26.66 21.74
CA GLN A 28 20.15 -26.35 20.49
C GLN A 28 19.17 -25.21 20.81
N GLN A 29 19.57 -23.99 20.49
CA GLN A 29 18.64 -22.87 20.39
C GLN A 29 17.70 -23.24 19.25
N GLY A 30 16.52 -23.71 19.62
CA GLY A 30 15.42 -23.89 18.70
C GLY A 30 15.14 -22.53 18.07
N ALA A 31 15.37 -22.42 16.77
CA ALA A 31 14.89 -21.30 16.00
C ALA A 31 13.38 -21.25 16.21
N ALA A 32 12.89 -20.15 16.78
CA ALA A 32 11.46 -19.90 16.87
C ALA A 32 10.87 -19.97 15.46
N PRO A 33 9.69 -20.59 15.28
CA PRO A 33 9.06 -20.61 13.96
C PRO A 33 8.82 -19.16 13.53
N VAL A 34 9.39 -18.79 12.38
CA VAL A 34 9.10 -17.50 11.73
C VAL A 34 7.64 -17.61 11.28
N VAL A 35 6.75 -16.93 11.98
CA VAL A 35 5.32 -16.90 11.65
C VAL A 35 5.14 -15.95 10.45
N SER A 36 5.50 -16.42 9.25
CA SER A 36 5.28 -15.68 7.98
C SER A 36 3.80 -15.50 7.60
N GLY A 37 2.87 -16.02 8.40
CA GLY A 37 1.43 -15.98 8.11
C GLY A 37 0.68 -14.75 8.65
N THR A 38 1.26 -14.00 9.57
CA THR A 38 0.53 -12.93 10.28
C THR A 38 0.52 -11.61 9.48
N GLU A 39 1.60 -11.30 8.78
CA GLU A 39 1.68 -10.04 8.00
C GLU A 39 0.75 -10.04 6.79
N SER A 40 0.68 -11.13 6.02
CA SER A 40 -0.25 -11.25 4.88
C SER A 40 -1.72 -11.22 5.32
N GLY A 41 -2.07 -11.75 6.49
CA GLY A 41 -3.42 -11.74 7.01
C GLY A 41 -3.88 -10.34 7.40
N VAL A 42 -3.03 -9.57 8.06
CA VAL A 42 -3.31 -8.18 8.46
C VAL A 42 -3.46 -7.29 7.22
N SER A 43 -2.57 -7.40 6.24
CA SER A 43 -2.65 -6.64 4.99
C SER A 43 -3.95 -6.89 4.23
N ASN A 44 -4.39 -8.14 4.11
CA ASN A 44 -5.65 -8.47 3.45
C ASN A 44 -6.87 -7.90 4.19
N GLU A 45 -6.90 -7.97 5.52
CA GLU A 45 -7.99 -7.38 6.32
C GLU A 45 -8.05 -5.86 6.18
N GLN A 46 -6.90 -5.20 6.12
CA GLN A 46 -6.82 -3.76 5.89
C GLN A 46 -7.34 -3.37 4.51
N VAL A 47 -6.95 -4.11 3.46
CA VAL A 47 -7.46 -3.92 2.09
C VAL A 47 -9.00 -4.05 2.05
N GLU A 48 -9.54 -5.14 2.61
CA GLU A 48 -11.00 -5.36 2.61
C GLU A 48 -11.72 -4.31 3.45
N THR A 49 -11.14 -3.84 4.55
CA THR A 49 -11.70 -2.74 5.34
C THR A 49 -11.78 -1.45 4.52
N ALA A 50 -10.72 -1.08 3.81
CA ALA A 50 -10.72 0.11 2.96
C ALA A 50 -11.76 0.01 1.84
N ILE A 51 -11.82 -1.14 1.15
CA ILE A 51 -12.78 -1.38 0.08
C ILE A 51 -14.22 -1.33 0.59
N ALA A 52 -14.53 -2.05 1.67
CA ALA A 52 -15.88 -2.07 2.25
C ALA A 52 -16.35 -0.65 2.65
N ARG A 53 -15.44 0.16 3.19
CA ARG A 53 -15.75 1.56 3.51
C ARG A 53 -16.05 2.39 2.26
N ALA A 54 -15.26 2.26 1.20
CA ALA A 54 -15.53 2.95 -0.06
C ALA A 54 -16.86 2.50 -0.67
N GLN A 55 -17.11 1.20 -0.74
CA GLN A 55 -18.35 0.62 -1.27
C GLN A 55 -19.59 1.04 -0.47
N SER A 56 -19.47 1.21 0.85
CA SER A 56 -20.57 1.70 1.68
C SER A 56 -21.00 3.14 1.34
N GLN A 57 -20.21 3.86 0.55
CA GLN A 57 -20.50 5.23 0.11
C GLN A 57 -21.12 5.31 -1.29
N VAL A 58 -21.34 4.18 -1.95
CA VAL A 58 -21.99 4.16 -3.28
C VAL A 58 -23.34 4.88 -3.23
N GLY A 59 -23.55 5.79 -4.19
CA GLY A 59 -24.72 6.66 -4.25
C GLY A 59 -24.56 8.02 -3.55
N ILE A 60 -23.53 8.22 -2.72
CA ILE A 60 -23.23 9.54 -2.13
C ILE A 60 -22.78 10.52 -3.24
N PRO A 61 -23.28 11.76 -3.25
CA PRO A 61 -22.92 12.73 -4.28
C PRO A 61 -21.43 13.04 -4.37
N TYR A 62 -20.95 13.28 -5.59
CA TYR A 62 -19.69 13.96 -5.78
C TYR A 62 -19.77 15.38 -5.23
N ALA A 63 -18.74 15.81 -4.50
CA ALA A 63 -18.60 17.15 -3.99
C ALA A 63 -17.12 17.57 -4.11
N TRP A 64 -16.81 18.51 -4.97
CA TRP A 64 -15.44 18.99 -5.20
C TRP A 64 -14.77 19.44 -3.89
N GLY A 65 -13.60 18.87 -3.57
CA GLY A 65 -12.89 19.14 -2.30
C GLY A 65 -13.58 18.55 -1.07
N GLY A 66 -14.63 17.74 -1.26
CA GLY A 66 -15.39 17.11 -0.18
C GLY A 66 -14.80 15.77 0.25
N GLY A 67 -15.13 15.38 1.47
CA GLY A 67 -14.68 14.16 2.13
C GLY A 67 -13.37 14.33 2.88
N ASN A 68 -13.24 13.55 3.94
CA ASN A 68 -12.03 13.44 4.76
C ASN A 68 -11.99 12.07 5.46
N ALA A 69 -11.02 11.85 6.35
CA ALA A 69 -10.86 10.59 7.10
C ALA A 69 -12.11 10.16 7.91
N PHE A 70 -13.02 11.06 8.22
CA PHE A 70 -14.21 10.81 9.05
C PHE A 70 -15.48 10.58 8.25
N GLY A 71 -15.55 11.01 6.99
CA GLY A 71 -16.72 10.83 6.13
C GLY A 71 -16.90 11.90 5.06
N PRO A 72 -18.11 11.94 4.45
CA PRO A 72 -18.45 12.96 3.47
C PRO A 72 -18.53 14.34 4.11
N THR A 73 -18.05 15.37 3.41
CA THR A 73 -18.12 16.76 3.85
C THR A 73 -18.73 17.65 2.78
N ALA A 74 -19.05 18.89 3.14
CA ALA A 74 -19.43 19.88 2.16
C ALA A 74 -18.29 20.10 1.16
N GLY A 75 -18.65 20.22 -0.11
CA GLY A 75 -17.70 20.61 -1.14
C GLY A 75 -17.28 22.07 -1.02
N VAL A 76 -16.30 22.44 -1.81
CA VAL A 76 -15.79 23.82 -1.86
C VAL A 76 -16.04 24.46 -3.23
N ARG A 77 -15.95 25.78 -3.32
CA ARG A 77 -16.02 26.48 -4.60
C ARG A 77 -14.69 26.35 -5.35
N ASP A 78 -14.78 26.08 -6.63
CA ASP A 78 -13.61 26.05 -7.54
C ASP A 78 -13.56 27.30 -8.45
N GLY A 79 -14.62 28.10 -8.48
CA GLY A 79 -14.77 29.20 -9.42
C GLY A 79 -14.99 28.76 -10.87
N ALA A 80 -15.26 27.48 -11.11
CA ALA A 80 -15.36 26.85 -12.42
C ALA A 80 -16.51 25.84 -12.48
N SER A 81 -16.23 24.63 -12.99
CA SER A 81 -17.27 23.61 -13.28
C SER A 81 -17.97 23.10 -12.03
N ALA A 82 -17.27 22.89 -10.94
CA ALA A 82 -17.89 22.41 -9.71
C ALA A 82 -18.93 23.40 -9.15
N ASP A 83 -18.70 24.69 -9.30
CA ASP A 83 -19.68 25.73 -8.93
C ASP A 83 -20.95 25.64 -9.79
N ILE A 84 -20.83 25.33 -11.08
CA ILE A 84 -21.99 25.14 -11.99
C ILE A 84 -22.85 23.96 -11.53
N PHE A 85 -22.22 22.88 -11.09
CA PHE A 85 -22.91 21.69 -10.55
C PHE A 85 -23.38 21.87 -9.09
N GLY A 86 -23.00 22.98 -8.45
CA GLY A 86 -23.38 23.29 -7.07
C GLY A 86 -22.72 22.40 -6.03
N ASP A 87 -21.53 21.88 -6.30
CA ASP A 87 -20.82 20.94 -5.43
C ASP A 87 -20.57 21.50 -4.02
N PHE A 88 -20.31 22.81 -3.90
CA PHE A 88 -20.15 23.49 -2.62
C PHE A 88 -21.40 23.46 -1.71
N ARG A 89 -22.55 23.02 -2.21
CA ARG A 89 -23.81 22.85 -1.46
C ARG A 89 -24.11 21.38 -1.13
N LYS A 90 -23.31 20.45 -1.69
CA LYS A 90 -23.49 19.02 -1.47
C LYS A 90 -22.59 18.56 -0.34
N VAL A 91 -23.04 17.59 0.40
CA VAL A 91 -22.21 16.80 1.33
C VAL A 91 -21.86 15.50 0.62
N GLY A 92 -20.58 15.26 0.38
CA GLY A 92 -20.14 14.15 -0.43
C GLY A 92 -18.63 13.98 -0.41
N PHE A 93 -18.13 13.35 -1.46
CA PHE A 93 -16.70 13.11 -1.65
C PHE A 93 -16.25 13.62 -3.02
N ASP A 94 -15.03 14.14 -3.09
CA ASP A 94 -14.27 14.06 -4.32
C ASP A 94 -13.48 12.75 -4.38
N CYS A 95 -12.74 12.50 -5.48
CA CYS A 95 -12.03 11.25 -5.69
C CYS A 95 -11.00 10.98 -4.58
N SER A 96 -10.22 11.97 -4.19
CA SER A 96 -9.19 11.89 -3.17
C SER A 96 -9.75 11.81 -1.75
N GLY A 97 -10.85 12.50 -1.49
CA GLY A 97 -11.56 12.44 -0.21
C GLY A 97 -12.17 11.07 0.06
N LEU A 98 -12.72 10.41 -0.97
CA LEU A 98 -13.21 9.02 -0.87
C LEU A 98 -12.07 8.07 -0.49
N VAL A 99 -10.92 8.16 -1.17
CA VAL A 99 -9.74 7.33 -0.88
C VAL A 99 -9.22 7.60 0.52
N GLN A 100 -9.13 8.86 0.94
CA GLN A 100 -8.72 9.24 2.29
C GLN A 100 -9.64 8.61 3.35
N TYR A 101 -10.96 8.68 3.15
CA TYR A 101 -11.97 8.06 4.02
C TYR A 101 -11.79 6.54 4.09
N ALA A 102 -11.67 5.90 2.93
CA ALA A 102 -11.56 4.45 2.84
C ALA A 102 -10.37 3.92 3.64
N PHE A 103 -9.19 4.44 3.35
CA PHE A 103 -7.93 3.97 3.95
C PHE A 103 -7.72 4.41 5.40
N SER A 104 -8.38 5.47 5.85
CA SER A 104 -8.35 5.84 7.28
C SER A 104 -8.91 4.73 8.17
N GLY A 105 -9.89 3.96 7.70
CA GLY A 105 -10.43 2.81 8.40
C GLY A 105 -9.45 1.64 8.52
N ALA A 106 -8.51 1.55 7.60
CA ALA A 106 -7.39 0.60 7.62
C ALA A 106 -6.18 1.12 8.41
N GLY A 107 -6.29 2.27 9.07
CA GLY A 107 -5.21 2.90 9.83
C GLY A 107 -4.22 3.70 8.98
N ILE A 108 -4.49 3.88 7.68
CA ILE A 108 -3.60 4.59 6.76
C ILE A 108 -4.09 6.02 6.55
N GLN A 109 -3.24 6.98 6.89
CA GLN A 109 -3.52 8.40 6.71
C GLN A 109 -2.97 8.90 5.38
N LEU A 110 -3.87 9.40 4.51
CA LEU A 110 -3.52 9.93 3.20
C LEU A 110 -3.80 11.44 3.13
N PRO A 111 -3.02 12.20 2.35
CA PRO A 111 -3.35 13.58 2.03
C PRO A 111 -4.59 13.65 1.15
N GLN A 112 -5.27 14.81 1.12
CA GLN A 112 -6.49 15.00 0.33
C GLN A 112 -6.26 15.18 -1.16
N TYR A 113 -5.09 15.59 -1.62
CA TYR A 113 -4.83 15.82 -3.05
C TYR A 113 -4.30 14.56 -3.75
N THR A 114 -4.90 14.19 -4.90
CA THR A 114 -4.56 12.98 -5.68
C THR A 114 -3.08 12.89 -6.01
N GLY A 115 -2.46 13.95 -6.51
CA GLY A 115 -1.04 13.97 -6.83
C GLY A 115 -0.13 13.70 -5.62
N HIS A 116 -0.56 14.09 -4.40
CA HIS A 116 0.15 13.74 -3.19
C HIS A 116 -0.10 12.30 -2.75
N GLN A 117 -1.28 11.74 -3.04
CA GLN A 117 -1.58 10.32 -2.81
C GLN A 117 -0.77 9.43 -3.76
N TYR A 118 -0.57 9.86 -5.01
CA TYR A 118 0.26 9.16 -5.99
C TYR A 118 1.71 8.95 -5.53
N LEU A 119 2.22 9.83 -4.68
CA LEU A 119 3.58 9.74 -4.13
C LEU A 119 3.67 8.87 -2.87
N ARG A 120 2.59 8.17 -2.50
CA ARG A 120 2.55 7.29 -1.33
C ARG A 120 2.66 5.82 -1.77
N GLY A 121 3.20 4.98 -0.89
CA GLY A 121 3.27 3.55 -1.14
C GLY A 121 4.22 3.13 -2.25
N GLU A 122 4.02 1.92 -2.74
CA GLU A 122 4.82 1.30 -3.81
C GLU A 122 4.19 1.58 -5.17
N HIS A 123 4.99 2.00 -6.13
CA HIS A 123 4.57 2.12 -7.53
C HIS A 123 4.60 0.76 -8.21
N VAL A 124 3.45 0.31 -8.67
CA VAL A 124 3.26 -0.99 -9.33
C VAL A 124 2.82 -0.77 -10.78
N ALA A 125 3.29 -1.60 -11.69
CA ALA A 125 2.85 -1.53 -13.08
C ALA A 125 1.35 -1.85 -13.20
N PRO A 126 0.57 -1.14 -14.01
CA PRO A 126 -0.89 -1.33 -14.09
C PRO A 126 -1.35 -2.76 -14.38
N GLN A 127 -0.55 -3.53 -15.13
CA GLN A 127 -0.85 -4.95 -15.42
C GLN A 127 -0.69 -5.87 -14.20
N ASP A 128 0.03 -5.43 -13.16
CA ASP A 128 0.31 -6.17 -11.93
C ASP A 128 -0.55 -5.67 -10.76
N MET A 129 -1.54 -4.81 -11.05
CA MET A 129 -2.41 -4.24 -10.01
C MET A 129 -3.21 -5.33 -9.29
N GLN A 130 -3.35 -5.17 -8.00
CA GLN A 130 -4.08 -6.05 -7.11
C GLN A 130 -5.21 -5.31 -6.41
N ARG A 131 -6.19 -6.08 -5.93
CA ARG A 131 -7.31 -5.56 -5.16
C ARG A 131 -6.82 -4.68 -4.01
N GLY A 132 -7.34 -3.44 -3.93
CA GLY A 132 -6.93 -2.42 -2.97
C GLY A 132 -5.90 -1.42 -3.51
N ASP A 133 -5.25 -1.68 -4.66
CA ASP A 133 -4.36 -0.71 -5.27
C ASP A 133 -5.12 0.55 -5.70
N LEU A 134 -4.46 1.69 -5.65
CA LEU A 134 -4.99 2.96 -6.11
C LEU A 134 -4.66 3.17 -7.58
N ILE A 135 -5.69 3.31 -8.40
CA ILE A 135 -5.58 3.65 -9.82
C ILE A 135 -5.59 5.16 -9.95
N PHE A 136 -4.63 5.71 -10.67
CA PHE A 136 -4.52 7.15 -10.91
C PHE A 136 -4.66 7.49 -12.38
N TYR A 137 -5.08 8.74 -12.65
CA TYR A 137 -5.25 9.28 -13.99
C TYR A 137 -4.56 10.62 -14.14
N GLY A 138 -4.08 10.88 -15.35
CA GLY A 138 -3.35 12.09 -15.70
C GLY A 138 -1.88 12.07 -15.28
N PRO A 139 -1.09 13.05 -15.73
CA PRO A 139 0.34 13.11 -15.42
C PRO A 139 0.60 13.16 -13.92
N GLY A 140 1.42 12.20 -13.41
CA GLY A 140 1.75 12.14 -11.98
C GLY A 140 0.53 11.97 -11.06
N GLY A 141 -0.53 11.32 -11.56
CA GLY A 141 -1.74 11.06 -10.77
C GLY A 141 -2.55 12.31 -10.42
N SER A 142 -2.40 13.41 -11.17
CA SER A 142 -2.93 14.71 -10.78
C SER A 142 -4.42 14.93 -11.07
N ALA A 143 -5.02 14.10 -11.95
CA ALA A 143 -6.37 14.34 -12.43
C ALA A 143 -7.45 13.58 -11.66
N HIS A 144 -7.21 12.32 -11.29
CA HIS A 144 -8.21 11.48 -10.64
C HIS A 144 -7.57 10.29 -9.92
N VAL A 145 -8.31 9.71 -8.96
CA VAL A 145 -7.95 8.47 -8.26
C VAL A 145 -9.18 7.61 -8.03
N ALA A 146 -9.00 6.29 -8.10
CA ALA A 146 -10.00 5.26 -7.78
C ALA A 146 -9.35 4.12 -7.00
N ILE A 147 -10.14 3.25 -6.37
CA ILE A 147 -9.67 2.04 -5.68
C ILE A 147 -10.01 0.83 -6.55
N TYR A 148 -9.01 0.02 -6.87
CA TYR A 148 -9.21 -1.20 -7.63
C TYR A 148 -9.89 -2.28 -6.79
N LEU A 149 -10.97 -2.86 -7.32
CA LEU A 149 -11.77 -3.89 -6.66
C LEU A 149 -11.41 -5.33 -7.06
N GLY A 150 -10.49 -5.48 -8.02
CA GLY A 150 -10.29 -6.76 -8.69
C GLY A 150 -11.22 -6.91 -9.90
N ASP A 151 -10.98 -7.94 -10.70
CA ASP A 151 -11.82 -8.35 -11.85
C ASP A 151 -12.13 -7.22 -12.85
N GLY A 152 -11.19 -6.28 -12.99
CA GLY A 152 -11.36 -5.14 -13.90
C GLY A 152 -12.33 -4.07 -13.43
N MET A 153 -12.72 -4.06 -12.15
CA MET A 153 -13.64 -3.09 -11.56
C MET A 153 -12.93 -2.14 -10.60
N MET A 154 -13.48 -0.94 -10.42
CA MET A 154 -13.01 0.04 -9.46
C MET A 154 -14.17 0.75 -8.77
N VAL A 155 -13.95 1.33 -7.60
CA VAL A 155 -14.86 2.24 -6.92
C VAL A 155 -14.27 3.64 -6.92
N GLU A 156 -15.10 4.64 -7.23
CA GLU A 156 -14.65 6.02 -7.41
C GLU A 156 -15.74 7.04 -7.06
N ALA A 157 -15.34 8.26 -6.71
CA ALA A 157 -16.16 9.47 -6.82
C ALA A 157 -15.73 10.17 -8.12
N PRO A 158 -16.51 10.08 -9.23
CA PRO A 158 -16.00 10.33 -10.58
C PRO A 158 -15.77 11.81 -10.91
N THR A 159 -16.80 12.61 -10.85
CA THR A 159 -16.77 14.04 -11.21
C THR A 159 -18.04 14.75 -10.76
N SER A 160 -18.05 16.08 -10.83
CA SER A 160 -19.21 16.93 -10.56
C SER A 160 -20.45 16.47 -11.32
N GLY A 161 -21.58 16.40 -10.62
CA GLY A 161 -22.84 15.86 -11.13
C GLY A 161 -23.01 14.36 -10.97
N GLY A 162 -21.96 13.62 -10.68
CA GLY A 162 -22.01 12.18 -10.42
C GLY A 162 -22.21 11.83 -8.95
N VAL A 163 -22.11 10.54 -8.67
CA VAL A 163 -22.15 9.95 -7.33
C VAL A 163 -21.01 8.93 -7.20
N VAL A 164 -20.66 8.55 -5.99
CA VAL A 164 -19.78 7.42 -5.74
C VAL A 164 -20.37 6.17 -6.41
N GLN A 165 -19.56 5.46 -7.17
CA GLN A 165 -20.01 4.33 -8.00
C GLN A 165 -18.95 3.27 -8.15
N GLU A 166 -19.37 2.04 -8.47
CA GLU A 166 -18.51 1.00 -9.01
C GLU A 166 -18.63 0.99 -10.54
N THR A 167 -17.49 0.89 -11.22
CA THR A 167 -17.43 0.96 -12.69
C THR A 167 -16.24 0.16 -13.21
N PRO A 168 -16.27 -0.31 -14.45
CA PRO A 168 -15.10 -0.91 -15.07
C PRO A 168 -13.90 0.04 -15.08
N VAL A 169 -12.71 -0.50 -14.90
CA VAL A 169 -11.46 0.24 -14.98
C VAL A 169 -11.31 0.88 -16.35
N ARG A 170 -11.03 2.18 -16.38
CA ARG A 170 -10.67 2.91 -17.60
C ARG A 170 -9.17 2.83 -17.79
N TRP A 171 -8.73 2.23 -18.90
CA TRP A 171 -7.31 2.14 -19.21
C TRP A 171 -6.77 3.41 -19.89
N GLU A 172 -7.63 4.10 -20.63
CA GLU A 172 -7.27 5.36 -21.28
C GLU A 172 -7.05 6.47 -20.24
N GLY A 173 -5.94 7.20 -20.37
CA GLY A 173 -5.57 8.28 -19.46
C GLY A 173 -5.06 7.82 -18.08
N MET A 174 -4.92 6.52 -17.85
CA MET A 174 -4.31 5.97 -16.63
C MET A 174 -2.86 6.47 -16.53
N SER A 175 -2.42 6.76 -15.31
CA SER A 175 -1.04 7.12 -15.03
C SER A 175 -0.10 5.94 -15.25
N GLU A 176 1.19 6.21 -15.34
CA GLU A 176 2.22 5.19 -15.61
C GLU A 176 2.23 4.04 -14.59
N HIS A 177 1.84 4.34 -13.34
CA HIS A 177 1.80 3.37 -12.25
C HIS A 177 0.48 3.47 -11.49
N VAL A 178 0.09 2.38 -10.85
CA VAL A 178 -0.84 2.33 -9.73
C VAL A 178 -0.05 2.36 -8.42
N VAL A 179 -0.71 2.63 -7.29
CA VAL A 179 -0.02 2.71 -6.00
C VAL A 179 -0.57 1.66 -5.05
N ARG A 180 0.32 0.83 -4.50
CA ARG A 180 0.04 -0.12 -3.44
C ARG A 180 0.41 0.46 -2.09
N LEU A 181 -0.55 0.49 -1.18
CA LEU A 181 -0.38 1.04 0.17
C LEU A 181 -0.19 -0.03 1.24
N ILE A 182 -0.66 -1.25 0.96
CA ILE A 182 -0.71 -2.38 1.91
C ILE A 182 -0.20 -3.63 1.24
#